data_b234fea16f8252d02a03b33146d0d510
#
_entry.id   b234fea16f8252d02a03b33146d0d510
#
_cell.length_a   1.000
_cell.length_b   1.000
_cell.length_c   1.000
_cell.angle_alpha   90.00
_cell.angle_beta   90.00
_cell.angle_gamma   90.00
#
_symmetry.space_group_name_H-M   'P 1'
#
loop_
_entity.id
_entity.type
_entity.pdbx_description
1 polymer ?
#
loop_
_entity_poly.entity_id
_entity_poly.type
_entity_poly.pdbx_seq_one_letter_code
_entity_poly.pdbx_strand_id
1 'polypeptide(L)'
;MIPLRFYKLQGAGNDFVLLDALAQPLPEHDFASLARRLCDRRFGVGADGLLVVEPSHEADYRMRILNADGSEATMCGNGIRCFARYLWECRCPDAASLAIETGAGVRRVHRLSAERFQVEMGTPKIMPSPPISPSPNELGEAGQQGAPPCTPTPLSHAVGEGLGVRATFVHTGAPHLVLFADSVDAFPLETLGPLLEHAPEFPDRVNVSVAQVDAPNRVRARVWERGAGATLACGTGACAIVVAGAHTGRLERTVQVQMPGGVLEVEWSADDTLWLTGDAVLVFEGVWRATL
;
A
#
# COMPACT_ATOMS: atom_id res chain seq x y z
N MET A 1 -20.93 -28.98 -2.65
CA MET A 1 -19.61 -28.39 -2.35
C MET A 1 -18.92 -28.19 -3.69
N ILE A 2 -18.77 -26.95 -4.15
CA ILE A 2 -18.08 -26.66 -5.42
C ILE A 2 -16.64 -26.33 -5.05
N PRO A 3 -15.63 -27.13 -5.52
CA PRO A 3 -14.23 -26.79 -5.27
C PRO A 3 -13.88 -25.50 -5.99
N LEU A 4 -13.19 -24.57 -5.30
CA LEU A 4 -12.74 -23.32 -5.89
C LEU A 4 -11.27 -23.39 -6.28
N ARG A 5 -10.98 -23.24 -7.59
CA ARG A 5 -9.61 -23.03 -8.06
C ARG A 5 -9.15 -21.63 -7.67
N PHE A 6 -7.97 -21.53 -7.13
CA PHE A 6 -7.36 -20.26 -6.76
C PHE A 6 -5.89 -20.20 -7.21
N TYR A 7 -5.38 -18.97 -7.25
CA TYR A 7 -3.98 -18.67 -7.51
C TYR A 7 -3.40 -17.90 -6.34
N LYS A 8 -2.18 -18.28 -5.94
CA LYS A 8 -1.43 -17.57 -4.90
C LYS A 8 -0.40 -16.69 -5.57
N LEU A 9 -0.44 -15.39 -5.28
CA LEU A 9 0.46 -14.41 -5.84
C LEU A 9 1.07 -13.54 -4.74
N GLN A 10 2.19 -12.90 -5.03
CA GLN A 10 2.79 -11.89 -4.16
C GLN A 10 3.48 -10.80 -4.99
N GLY A 11 3.55 -9.59 -4.43
CA GLY A 11 4.31 -8.47 -4.96
C GLY A 11 4.95 -7.69 -3.80
N ALA A 12 6.28 -7.67 -3.75
CA ALA A 12 7.05 -7.05 -2.67
C ALA A 12 6.62 -7.55 -1.26
N GLY A 13 6.38 -8.86 -1.11
CA GLY A 13 6.00 -9.49 0.14
C GLY A 13 4.54 -9.34 0.56
N ASN A 14 3.74 -8.53 -0.14
CA ASN A 14 2.31 -8.44 0.04
C ASN A 14 1.63 -9.53 -0.80
N ASP A 15 0.93 -10.48 -0.16
CA ASP A 15 0.48 -11.71 -0.78
C ASP A 15 -1.05 -11.80 -0.93
N PHE A 16 -1.50 -12.41 -2.01
CA PHE A 16 -2.90 -12.47 -2.37
C PHE A 16 -3.34 -13.87 -2.77
N VAL A 17 -4.59 -14.20 -2.46
CA VAL A 17 -5.35 -15.25 -3.14
C VAL A 17 -6.12 -14.58 -4.28
N LEU A 18 -6.09 -15.16 -5.48
CA LEU A 18 -6.86 -14.69 -6.62
C LEU A 18 -7.87 -15.75 -7.04
N LEU A 19 -9.12 -15.32 -7.25
CA LEU A 19 -10.20 -16.10 -7.84
C LEU A 19 -10.60 -15.49 -9.18
N ASP A 20 -10.84 -16.33 -10.16
CA ASP A 20 -11.29 -15.90 -11.47
C ASP A 20 -12.78 -16.25 -11.66
N ALA A 21 -13.63 -15.23 -11.55
CA ALA A 21 -15.08 -15.37 -11.74
C ALA A 21 -15.48 -15.60 -13.21
N LEU A 22 -14.57 -15.38 -14.17
CA LEU A 22 -14.80 -15.67 -15.57
C LEU A 22 -14.49 -17.13 -15.92
N ALA A 23 -13.72 -17.85 -15.07
CA ALA A 23 -13.32 -19.24 -15.29
C ALA A 23 -14.18 -20.23 -14.50
N GLN A 24 -14.82 -19.79 -13.44
CA GLN A 24 -15.62 -20.64 -12.56
C GLN A 24 -16.74 -19.83 -11.89
N PRO A 25 -17.90 -20.45 -11.60
CA PRO A 25 -18.92 -19.80 -10.79
C PRO A 25 -18.41 -19.54 -9.38
N LEU A 26 -18.56 -18.32 -8.91
CA LEU A 26 -18.26 -17.95 -7.53
C LEU A 26 -19.58 -17.73 -6.77
N PRO A 27 -19.60 -17.88 -5.43
CA PRO A 27 -20.78 -17.57 -4.63
C PRO A 27 -21.08 -16.06 -4.74
N GLU A 28 -22.21 -15.72 -5.33
CA GLU A 28 -22.55 -14.37 -5.82
C GLU A 28 -22.67 -13.30 -4.73
N HIS A 29 -22.76 -13.66 -3.44
CA HIS A 29 -23.30 -12.72 -2.45
C HIS A 29 -22.47 -12.53 -1.18
N ASP A 30 -21.31 -13.17 -1.02
CA ASP A 30 -20.52 -13.02 0.21
C ASP A 30 -19.00 -13.10 0.01
N PHE A 31 -18.48 -12.23 -0.85
CA PHE A 31 -17.03 -12.09 -1.02
C PHE A 31 -16.31 -11.68 0.27
N ALA A 32 -16.97 -10.97 1.17
CA ALA A 32 -16.40 -10.59 2.46
C ALA A 32 -16.15 -11.82 3.35
N SER A 33 -17.12 -12.74 3.44
CA SER A 33 -16.93 -14.02 4.15
C SER A 33 -15.88 -14.90 3.47
N LEU A 34 -15.90 -14.93 2.14
CA LEU A 34 -14.95 -15.71 1.36
C LEU A 34 -13.51 -15.19 1.57
N ALA A 35 -13.30 -13.86 1.59
CA ALA A 35 -12.01 -13.24 1.89
C ALA A 35 -11.52 -13.63 3.30
N ARG A 36 -12.37 -13.46 4.33
CA ARG A 36 -12.01 -13.86 5.71
C ARG A 36 -11.57 -15.31 5.80
N ARG A 37 -12.23 -16.21 5.09
CA ARG A 37 -11.95 -17.66 5.14
C ARG A 37 -10.72 -18.03 4.32
N LEU A 38 -10.58 -17.53 3.10
CA LEU A 38 -9.43 -17.84 2.24
C LEU A 38 -8.14 -17.20 2.76
N CYS A 39 -8.23 -15.96 3.29
CA CYS A 39 -7.06 -15.24 3.76
C CYS A 39 -6.60 -15.65 5.16
N ASP A 40 -7.39 -16.44 5.90
CA ASP A 40 -6.94 -16.97 7.19
C ASP A 40 -5.66 -17.81 7.01
N ARG A 41 -4.57 -17.43 7.71
CA ARG A 41 -3.25 -18.07 7.56
C ARG A 41 -3.15 -19.43 8.24
N ARG A 42 -4.13 -19.83 9.06
CA ARG A 42 -4.15 -21.09 9.81
C ARG A 42 -5.22 -22.05 9.31
N PHE A 43 -6.38 -21.53 8.92
CA PHE A 43 -7.55 -22.33 8.54
C PHE A 43 -7.94 -22.19 7.06
N GLY A 44 -7.31 -21.25 6.33
CA GLY A 44 -7.51 -21.02 4.91
C GLY A 44 -6.26 -21.29 4.07
N VAL A 45 -6.14 -20.55 2.98
CA VAL A 45 -4.93 -20.51 2.14
C VAL A 45 -3.87 -19.59 2.78
N GLY A 46 -4.34 -18.53 3.44
CA GLY A 46 -3.51 -17.50 4.06
C GLY A 46 -3.06 -16.44 3.06
N ALA A 47 -3.45 -15.19 3.28
CA ALA A 47 -3.05 -14.06 2.45
C ALA A 47 -3.37 -12.73 3.18
N ASP A 48 -2.83 -11.62 2.66
CA ASP A 48 -3.17 -10.27 3.08
C ASP A 48 -4.50 -9.81 2.46
N GLY A 49 -4.90 -10.40 1.32
CA GLY A 49 -6.16 -10.08 0.66
C GLY A 49 -6.59 -11.07 -0.41
N LEU A 50 -7.84 -10.89 -0.85
CA LEU A 50 -8.48 -11.63 -1.93
C LEU A 50 -8.61 -10.71 -3.14
N LEU A 51 -8.15 -11.16 -4.30
CA LEU A 51 -8.38 -10.54 -5.62
C LEU A 51 -9.43 -11.36 -6.38
N VAL A 52 -10.38 -10.68 -7.02
CA VAL A 52 -11.39 -11.33 -7.87
C VAL A 52 -11.33 -10.74 -9.26
N VAL A 53 -11.22 -11.60 -10.28
CA VAL A 53 -11.32 -11.21 -11.69
C VAL A 53 -12.78 -11.20 -12.08
N GLU A 54 -13.28 -10.03 -12.48
CA GLU A 54 -14.66 -9.82 -12.93
C GLU A 54 -14.67 -9.21 -14.33
N PRO A 55 -15.81 -9.33 -15.08
CA PRO A 55 -15.96 -8.61 -16.34
C PRO A 55 -16.06 -7.11 -16.08
N SER A 56 -15.61 -6.30 -17.05
CA SER A 56 -15.76 -4.85 -17.05
C SER A 56 -16.51 -4.39 -18.29
N HIS A 57 -17.23 -3.27 -18.17
CA HIS A 57 -17.84 -2.55 -19.30
C HIS A 57 -17.00 -1.33 -19.71
N GLU A 58 -16.00 -0.94 -18.91
CA GLU A 58 -15.20 0.28 -19.11
C GLU A 58 -13.72 -0.02 -19.38
N ALA A 59 -13.28 -1.27 -19.12
CA ALA A 59 -11.89 -1.70 -19.23
C ALA A 59 -11.81 -3.15 -19.74
N ASP A 60 -10.59 -3.69 -19.88
CA ASP A 60 -10.39 -5.07 -20.30
C ASP A 60 -10.90 -6.06 -19.24
N TYR A 61 -10.66 -5.73 -17.96
CA TYR A 61 -11.08 -6.51 -16.79
C TYR A 61 -11.38 -5.59 -15.61
N ARG A 62 -12.17 -6.10 -14.66
CA ARG A 62 -12.38 -5.47 -13.36
C ARG A 62 -11.66 -6.25 -12.28
N MET A 63 -10.87 -5.55 -11.49
CA MET A 63 -10.27 -6.05 -10.26
C MET A 63 -11.09 -5.65 -9.06
N ARG A 64 -11.62 -6.63 -8.37
CA ARG A 64 -12.15 -6.43 -7.03
C ARG A 64 -11.14 -6.89 -6.01
N ILE A 65 -10.93 -6.11 -4.95
CA ILE A 65 -9.96 -6.42 -3.91
C ILE A 65 -10.61 -6.33 -2.54
N LEU A 66 -10.43 -7.37 -1.73
CA LEU A 66 -10.89 -7.43 -0.36
C LEU A 66 -9.70 -7.71 0.58
N ASN A 67 -9.66 -7.01 1.68
CA ASN A 67 -8.72 -7.27 2.76
C ASN A 67 -9.05 -8.59 3.47
N ALA A 68 -8.12 -9.11 4.26
CA ALA A 68 -8.32 -10.36 5.02
C ALA A 68 -9.48 -10.29 6.02
N ASP A 69 -9.87 -9.09 6.49
CA ASP A 69 -11.04 -8.87 7.36
C ASP A 69 -12.37 -8.85 6.60
N GLY A 70 -12.34 -8.92 5.26
CA GLY A 70 -13.49 -8.88 4.37
C GLY A 70 -13.91 -7.46 3.95
N SER A 71 -13.26 -6.41 4.41
CA SER A 71 -13.49 -5.05 3.92
C SER A 71 -13.00 -4.89 2.49
N GLU A 72 -13.74 -4.13 1.67
CA GLU A 72 -13.35 -3.87 0.28
C GLU A 72 -12.42 -2.67 0.20
N ALA A 73 -11.29 -2.81 -0.50
CA ALA A 73 -10.38 -1.73 -0.78
C ALA A 73 -10.59 -1.21 -2.20
N THR A 74 -10.39 0.09 -2.41
CA THR A 74 -10.58 0.71 -3.73
C THR A 74 -9.42 0.46 -4.67
N MET A 75 -8.20 0.32 -4.16
CA MET A 75 -6.97 0.13 -4.94
C MET A 75 -5.84 -0.42 -4.06
N CYS A 76 -4.98 -1.25 -4.66
CA CYS A 76 -3.72 -1.70 -4.08
C CYS A 76 -2.67 -1.82 -5.18
N GLY A 77 -1.57 -1.07 -5.08
CA GLY A 77 -0.49 -1.08 -6.07
C GLY A 77 0.19 -2.44 -6.23
N ASN A 78 0.35 -3.20 -5.13
CA ASN A 78 0.86 -4.58 -5.16
C ASN A 78 -0.19 -5.54 -5.74
N GLY A 79 -1.45 -5.39 -5.32
CA GLY A 79 -2.56 -6.23 -5.78
C GLY A 79 -2.80 -6.13 -7.28
N ILE A 80 -2.77 -4.92 -7.86
CA ILE A 80 -3.00 -4.77 -9.32
C ILE A 80 -1.85 -5.35 -10.14
N ARG A 81 -0.58 -5.33 -9.65
CA ARG A 81 0.52 -6.01 -10.33
C ARG A 81 0.34 -7.54 -10.29
N CYS A 82 -0.07 -8.09 -9.15
CA CYS A 82 -0.40 -9.51 -9.02
C CYS A 82 -1.56 -9.90 -9.93
N PHE A 83 -2.61 -9.08 -9.98
CA PHE A 83 -3.76 -9.27 -10.85
C PHE A 83 -3.36 -9.27 -12.33
N ALA A 84 -2.56 -8.29 -12.75
CA ALA A 84 -2.04 -8.21 -14.11
C ALA A 84 -1.13 -9.40 -14.46
N ARG A 85 -0.25 -9.83 -13.53
CA ARG A 85 0.57 -11.05 -13.69
C ARG A 85 -0.29 -12.26 -14.02
N TYR A 86 -1.39 -12.46 -13.30
CA TYR A 86 -2.33 -13.54 -13.57
C TYR A 86 -2.95 -13.43 -14.97
N LEU A 87 -3.44 -12.23 -15.34
CA LEU A 87 -4.08 -12.02 -16.63
C LEU A 87 -3.13 -12.32 -17.79
N TRP A 88 -1.89 -11.87 -17.74
CA TRP A 88 -0.91 -12.16 -18.78
C TRP A 88 -0.52 -13.64 -18.87
N GLU A 89 -0.56 -14.36 -17.78
CA GLU A 89 -0.25 -15.79 -17.80
C GLU A 89 -1.42 -16.64 -18.26
N CYS A 90 -2.65 -16.29 -17.86
CA CYS A 90 -3.79 -17.17 -17.99
C CYS A 90 -4.87 -16.69 -18.98
N ARG A 91 -4.87 -15.38 -19.37
CA ARG A 91 -5.98 -14.80 -20.15
C ARG A 91 -5.55 -14.10 -21.43
N CYS A 92 -4.53 -13.31 -21.40
CA CYS A 92 -4.13 -12.43 -22.50
C CYS A 92 -2.60 -12.33 -22.64
N PRO A 93 -1.90 -13.42 -22.97
CA PRO A 93 -0.43 -13.48 -22.98
C PRO A 93 0.21 -12.48 -23.96
N ASP A 94 -0.48 -12.12 -25.03
CA ASP A 94 0.04 -11.26 -26.10
C ASP A 94 -0.30 -9.78 -25.95
N ALA A 95 -1.05 -9.39 -24.90
CA ALA A 95 -1.41 -8.00 -24.69
C ALA A 95 -0.17 -7.15 -24.36
N ALA A 96 -0.01 -6.00 -25.02
CA ALA A 96 1.09 -5.05 -24.72
C ALA A 96 0.81 -4.26 -23.44
N SER A 97 -0.44 -3.95 -23.17
CA SER A 97 -0.92 -3.28 -21.95
C SER A 97 -2.33 -3.75 -21.63
N LEU A 98 -2.74 -3.55 -20.38
CA LEU A 98 -4.08 -3.84 -19.92
C LEU A 98 -4.68 -2.61 -19.24
N ALA A 99 -5.95 -2.34 -19.53
CA ALA A 99 -6.77 -1.42 -18.76
C ALA A 99 -7.54 -2.23 -17.71
N ILE A 100 -7.41 -1.87 -16.44
CA ILE A 100 -8.03 -2.58 -15.31
C ILE A 100 -8.91 -1.61 -14.55
N GLU A 101 -10.22 -1.91 -14.51
CA GLU A 101 -11.18 -1.19 -13.67
C GLU A 101 -10.92 -1.55 -12.21
N THR A 102 -10.83 -0.52 -11.36
CA THR A 102 -10.66 -0.65 -9.90
C THR A 102 -11.68 0.25 -9.19
N GLY A 103 -11.84 0.10 -7.88
CA GLY A 103 -12.66 1.01 -7.08
C GLY A 103 -12.17 2.48 -7.10
N ALA A 104 -10.93 2.73 -7.53
CA ALA A 104 -10.35 4.06 -7.72
C ALA A 104 -10.34 4.50 -9.20
N GLY A 105 -11.12 3.86 -10.07
CA GLY A 105 -11.18 4.10 -11.50
C GLY A 105 -10.26 3.19 -12.31
N VAL A 106 -10.25 3.39 -13.63
CA VAL A 106 -9.45 2.58 -14.56
C VAL A 106 -7.96 2.90 -14.38
N ARG A 107 -7.14 1.85 -14.35
CA ARG A 107 -5.68 1.92 -14.29
C ARG A 107 -5.06 1.21 -15.47
N ARG A 108 -4.04 1.81 -16.06
CA ARG A 108 -3.26 1.17 -17.13
C ARG A 108 -2.07 0.43 -16.52
N VAL A 109 -1.85 -0.78 -16.98
CA VAL A 109 -0.72 -1.61 -16.57
C VAL A 109 0.07 -2.03 -17.81
N HIS A 110 1.39 -1.88 -17.75
CA HIS A 110 2.32 -2.31 -18.78
C HIS A 110 3.16 -3.48 -18.26
N ARG A 111 3.38 -4.47 -19.11
CA ARG A 111 4.29 -5.58 -18.84
C ARG A 111 5.68 -5.19 -19.34
N LEU A 112 6.64 -5.07 -18.42
CA LEU A 112 8.03 -4.77 -18.77
C LEU A 112 8.87 -6.04 -18.96
N SER A 113 8.56 -7.09 -18.19
CA SER A 113 9.17 -8.43 -18.33
C SER A 113 8.20 -9.50 -17.83
N ALA A 114 8.67 -10.74 -17.69
CA ALA A 114 7.85 -11.85 -17.18
C ALA A 114 7.31 -11.59 -15.77
N GLU A 115 8.04 -10.87 -14.91
CA GLU A 115 7.67 -10.66 -13.52
C GLU A 115 7.61 -9.17 -13.13
N ARG A 116 7.90 -8.23 -14.05
CA ARG A 116 8.01 -6.80 -13.75
C ARG A 116 6.94 -6.01 -14.47
N PHE A 117 6.16 -5.23 -13.73
CA PHE A 117 4.98 -4.52 -14.20
C PHE A 117 5.01 -3.06 -13.76
N GLN A 118 4.60 -2.17 -14.67
CA GLN A 118 4.45 -0.75 -14.44
C GLN A 118 2.96 -0.40 -14.40
N VAL A 119 2.53 0.31 -13.37
CA VAL A 119 1.14 0.67 -13.10
C VAL A 119 0.97 2.17 -13.07
N GLU A 120 -0.04 2.67 -13.76
CA GLU A 120 -0.48 4.06 -13.67
C GLU A 120 -1.19 4.29 -12.33
N MET A 121 -0.60 5.12 -11.47
CA MET A 121 -1.14 5.43 -10.14
C MET A 121 -2.00 6.71 -10.13
N GLY A 122 -2.06 7.43 -11.25
CA GLY A 122 -2.77 8.70 -11.40
C GLY A 122 -1.94 9.90 -10.93
N THR A 123 -2.60 11.05 -10.78
CA THR A 123 -1.95 12.32 -10.43
C THR A 123 -1.92 12.51 -8.91
N PRO A 124 -0.76 12.82 -8.31
CA PRO A 124 -0.66 13.09 -6.89
C PRO A 124 -1.27 14.46 -6.52
N LYS A 125 -1.66 14.58 -5.25
CA LYS A 125 -2.05 15.87 -4.69
C LYS A 125 -1.18 16.16 -3.47
N ILE A 126 -0.45 17.26 -3.51
CA ILE A 126 0.27 17.77 -2.34
C ILE A 126 -0.72 18.64 -1.56
N MET A 127 -0.95 18.28 -0.32
CA MET A 127 -1.90 18.94 0.55
C MET A 127 -1.15 19.88 1.51
N PRO A 128 -1.79 20.96 1.98
CA PRO A 128 -1.23 21.74 3.09
C PRO A 128 -0.98 20.79 4.27
N SER A 129 0.26 20.75 4.77
CA SER A 129 0.55 19.96 5.97
C SER A 129 -0.10 20.66 7.16
N PRO A 130 -1.02 19.99 7.87
CA PRO A 130 -1.57 20.58 9.08
C PRO A 130 -0.45 20.75 10.12
N PRO A 131 -0.53 21.77 10.99
CA PRO A 131 0.37 21.85 12.13
C PRO A 131 0.10 20.65 13.04
N ILE A 132 1.03 19.72 13.11
CA ILE A 132 0.89 18.51 13.94
C ILE A 132 1.14 18.93 15.39
N SER A 133 0.07 19.06 16.16
CA SER A 133 0.14 19.34 17.60
C SER A 133 -0.48 18.17 18.35
N PRO A 134 0.24 17.52 19.29
CA PRO A 134 -0.39 16.51 20.14
C PRO A 134 -1.38 17.19 21.09
N SER A 135 -2.52 16.54 21.30
CA SER A 135 -3.42 16.94 22.39
C SER A 135 -2.72 16.72 23.74
N PRO A 136 -2.71 17.72 24.63
CA PRO A 136 -2.12 17.57 25.96
C PRO A 136 -2.74 16.46 26.83
N ASN A 137 -3.92 15.96 26.46
CA ASN A 137 -4.69 15.01 27.28
C ASN A 137 -4.35 13.53 27.06
N GLU A 138 -3.66 13.17 25.95
CA GLU A 138 -3.37 11.76 25.66
C GLU A 138 -2.03 11.26 26.24
N LEU A 139 -1.18 12.17 26.72
CA LEU A 139 0.08 11.83 27.40
C LEU A 139 -0.05 11.68 28.92
N GLY A 140 -1.25 11.88 29.49
CA GLY A 140 -1.47 12.03 30.93
C GLY A 140 -1.72 10.77 31.75
N GLU A 141 -2.07 9.61 31.15
CA GLU A 141 -2.53 8.46 31.94
C GLU A 141 -1.56 7.27 32.03
N ALA A 142 -0.43 7.28 31.32
CA ALA A 142 0.54 6.17 31.35
C ALA A 142 1.72 6.37 32.33
N GLY A 143 1.74 7.42 33.16
CA GLY A 143 2.93 7.86 33.88
C GLY A 143 2.78 8.18 35.35
N GLN A 144 2.10 7.35 36.14
CA GLN A 144 2.21 7.43 37.61
C GLN A 144 2.83 6.18 38.19
N GLN A 145 4.15 6.05 38.06
CA GLN A 145 5.03 5.47 39.05
C GLN A 145 6.50 5.74 38.70
N GLY A 146 7.07 6.78 39.33
CA GLY A 146 8.50 6.80 39.67
C GLY A 146 9.53 7.21 38.62
N ALA A 147 9.18 7.94 37.51
CA ALA A 147 10.15 8.59 36.65
C ALA A 147 10.22 10.11 36.90
N PRO A 148 11.38 10.79 36.72
CA PRO A 148 11.46 12.23 36.84
C PRO A 148 10.52 12.90 35.83
N PRO A 149 9.98 14.11 36.10
CA PRO A 149 8.98 14.74 35.26
C PRO A 149 9.58 15.05 33.88
N CYS A 150 9.28 14.22 32.89
CA CYS A 150 9.45 14.57 31.50
C CYS A 150 8.39 15.62 31.17
N THR A 151 8.81 16.84 30.96
CA THR A 151 7.99 17.89 30.34
C THR A 151 7.42 17.33 29.04
N PRO A 152 6.09 17.37 28.81
CA PRO A 152 5.50 16.90 27.57
C PRO A 152 6.03 17.75 26.42
N THR A 153 6.86 17.15 25.58
CA THR A 153 7.35 17.80 24.35
C THR A 153 6.24 17.67 23.31
N PRO A 154 5.71 18.77 22.75
CA PRO A 154 4.73 18.69 21.67
C PRO A 154 5.25 17.82 20.52
N LEU A 155 4.37 17.08 19.82
CA LEU A 155 4.76 16.27 18.66
C LEU A 155 5.40 17.13 17.56
N SER A 156 5.07 18.44 17.49
CA SER A 156 5.79 19.42 16.69
C SER A 156 7.28 19.49 17.04
N HIS A 157 7.66 19.33 18.31
CA HIS A 157 9.06 19.21 18.74
C HIS A 157 9.60 17.78 18.49
N ALA A 158 8.79 16.74 18.70
CA ALA A 158 9.23 15.35 18.48
C ALA A 158 9.35 15.00 17.00
N VAL A 159 8.50 15.57 16.13
CA VAL A 159 8.44 15.27 14.69
C VAL A 159 8.95 16.43 13.83
N GLY A 160 8.90 17.70 14.31
CA GLY A 160 9.27 18.87 13.53
C GLY A 160 10.67 19.41 13.82
N GLU A 161 11.00 19.73 15.06
CA GLU A 161 12.25 20.40 15.41
C GLU A 161 13.21 19.55 16.26
N GLY A 162 12.69 18.61 17.06
CA GLY A 162 13.51 17.78 17.94
C GLY A 162 14.20 16.59 17.25
N LEU A 163 13.63 16.08 16.15
CA LEU A 163 14.19 14.97 15.33
C LEU A 163 14.70 15.42 13.96
N GLY A 164 14.70 16.72 13.65
CA GLY A 164 15.11 17.22 12.33
C GLY A 164 14.18 16.78 11.17
N VAL A 165 12.95 16.38 11.48
CA VAL A 165 12.01 15.77 10.53
C VAL A 165 11.02 16.82 10.03
N ARG A 166 10.94 17.00 8.71
CA ARG A 166 9.89 17.81 8.06
C ARG A 166 8.85 16.86 7.46
N ALA A 167 7.59 17.09 7.80
CA ALA A 167 6.46 16.35 7.28
C ALA A 167 5.90 16.98 6.00
N THR A 168 5.53 16.13 5.03
CA THR A 168 4.79 16.55 3.83
C THR A 168 3.55 15.66 3.70
N PHE A 169 2.38 16.29 3.52
CA PHE A 169 1.13 15.56 3.34
C PHE A 169 0.82 15.38 1.85
N VAL A 170 0.75 14.13 1.40
CA VAL A 170 0.56 13.77 -0.02
C VAL A 170 -0.56 12.76 -0.16
N HIS A 171 -1.42 12.96 -1.16
CA HIS A 171 -2.46 12.00 -1.53
C HIS A 171 -2.13 11.36 -2.89
N THR A 172 -1.95 10.04 -2.89
CA THR A 172 -1.60 9.22 -4.07
C THR A 172 -2.56 8.04 -4.24
N GLY A 173 -3.87 8.31 -4.15
CA GLY A 173 -4.90 7.29 -4.03
C GLY A 173 -5.25 6.97 -2.57
N ALA A 174 -4.30 7.21 -1.65
CA ALA A 174 -4.47 7.19 -0.20
C ALA A 174 -3.73 8.38 0.42
N PRO A 175 -4.17 8.90 1.58
CA PRO A 175 -3.46 9.99 2.28
C PRO A 175 -2.21 9.46 2.98
N HIS A 176 -1.07 10.12 2.77
CA HIS A 176 0.21 9.81 3.39
C HIS A 176 0.84 11.03 4.06
N LEU A 177 1.22 10.88 5.32
CA LEU A 177 2.14 11.78 6.01
C LEU A 177 3.56 11.26 5.76
N VAL A 178 4.34 11.99 4.98
CA VAL A 178 5.71 11.62 4.64
C VAL A 178 6.69 12.35 5.53
N LEU A 179 7.56 11.58 6.19
CA LEU A 179 8.60 12.04 7.09
C LEU A 179 9.96 11.62 6.54
N PHE A 180 10.90 12.58 6.44
CA PHE A 180 12.30 12.28 6.09
C PHE A 180 13.14 12.24 7.36
N ALA A 181 13.80 11.12 7.63
CA ALA A 181 14.65 10.88 8.79
C ALA A 181 16.08 10.51 8.37
N ASP A 182 17.04 10.75 9.24
CA ASP A 182 18.44 10.40 9.02
C ASP A 182 18.66 8.88 9.02
N SER A 183 17.83 8.14 9.78
CA SER A 183 17.82 6.68 9.80
C SER A 183 16.40 6.16 9.87
N VAL A 184 16.00 5.42 8.83
CA VAL A 184 14.68 4.76 8.78
C VAL A 184 14.59 3.61 9.79
N ASP A 185 15.72 2.95 10.07
CA ASP A 185 15.76 1.81 10.99
C ASP A 185 15.69 2.26 12.47
N ALA A 186 16.27 3.42 12.80
CA ALA A 186 16.23 4.00 14.14
C ALA A 186 14.91 4.76 14.42
N PHE A 187 14.09 5.03 13.40
CA PHE A 187 12.82 5.73 13.59
C PHE A 187 11.80 4.82 14.28
N PRO A 188 11.21 5.25 15.41
CA PRO A 188 10.31 4.42 16.21
C PRO A 188 8.90 4.34 15.59
N LEU A 189 8.81 3.74 14.39
CA LEU A 189 7.58 3.70 13.59
C LEU A 189 6.43 2.97 14.32
N GLU A 190 6.73 1.91 15.05
CA GLU A 190 5.74 1.13 15.79
C GLU A 190 5.12 1.90 16.96
N THR A 191 5.83 2.91 17.47
CA THR A 191 5.35 3.78 18.54
C THR A 191 4.64 5.02 17.98
N LEU A 192 5.25 5.68 17.01
CA LEU A 192 4.72 6.95 16.46
C LEU A 192 3.67 6.73 15.37
N GLY A 193 3.73 5.61 14.64
CA GLY A 193 2.78 5.29 13.58
C GLY A 193 1.32 5.33 14.04
N PRO A 194 0.94 4.59 15.11
CA PRO A 194 -0.44 4.63 15.61
C PRO A 194 -0.86 6.01 16.10
N LEU A 195 0.04 6.76 16.73
CA LEU A 195 -0.26 8.11 17.24
C LEU A 195 -0.53 9.09 16.08
N LEU A 196 0.29 9.03 15.04
CA LEU A 196 0.14 9.88 13.86
C LEU A 196 -1.05 9.45 12.98
N GLU A 197 -1.31 8.14 12.86
CA GLU A 197 -2.48 7.63 12.15
C GLU A 197 -3.78 8.22 12.69
N HIS A 198 -3.88 8.35 14.03
CA HIS A 198 -5.09 8.78 14.73
C HIS A 198 -5.03 10.24 15.20
N ALA A 199 -4.04 11.02 14.74
CA ALA A 199 -3.92 12.40 15.14
C ALA A 199 -5.17 13.20 14.74
N PRO A 200 -5.66 14.12 15.60
CA PRO A 200 -6.90 14.89 15.36
C PRO A 200 -6.91 15.67 14.05
N GLU A 201 -5.72 16.02 13.54
CA GLU A 201 -5.52 16.68 12.26
C GLU A 201 -5.91 15.82 11.05
N PHE A 202 -6.03 14.50 11.23
CA PHE A 202 -6.39 13.55 10.21
C PHE A 202 -7.67 12.78 10.58
N PRO A 203 -8.87 13.39 10.48
CA PRO A 203 -10.13 12.77 10.92
C PRO A 203 -10.43 11.45 10.18
N ASP A 204 -9.98 11.30 8.93
CA ASP A 204 -10.12 10.08 8.14
C ASP A 204 -8.91 9.15 8.29
N ARG A 205 -8.03 9.42 9.28
CA ARG A 205 -6.74 8.79 9.51
C ARG A 205 -5.76 8.97 8.32
N VAL A 206 -4.50 8.65 8.56
CA VAL A 206 -3.42 8.83 7.58
C VAL A 206 -2.46 7.64 7.63
N ASN A 207 -1.87 7.28 6.48
CA ASN A 207 -0.72 6.39 6.43
C ASN A 207 0.54 7.22 6.79
N VAL A 208 1.46 6.63 7.55
CA VAL A 208 2.72 7.28 7.91
C VAL A 208 3.86 6.63 7.14
N SER A 209 4.50 7.41 6.28
CA SER A 209 5.62 6.96 5.45
C SER A 209 6.91 7.61 5.93
N VAL A 210 7.87 6.81 6.36
CA VAL A 210 9.18 7.29 6.82
C VAL A 210 10.24 6.91 5.79
N ALA A 211 11.06 7.88 5.40
CA ALA A 211 12.03 7.73 4.35
C ALA A 211 13.41 8.27 4.75
N GLN A 212 14.45 7.53 4.38
CA GLN A 212 15.85 7.94 4.47
C GLN A 212 16.43 8.06 3.06
N VAL A 213 16.94 9.23 2.72
CA VAL A 213 17.56 9.49 1.41
C VAL A 213 18.97 8.93 1.41
N ASP A 214 19.24 7.94 0.55
CA ASP A 214 20.59 7.40 0.34
C ASP A 214 21.29 8.08 -0.85
N ALA A 215 20.50 8.49 -1.87
CA ALA A 215 20.95 9.25 -3.03
C ALA A 215 19.74 9.98 -3.65
N PRO A 216 19.92 10.97 -4.53
CA PRO A 216 18.80 11.69 -5.17
C PRO A 216 17.80 10.78 -5.89
N ASN A 217 18.22 9.61 -6.35
CA ASN A 217 17.41 8.61 -7.05
C ASN A 217 17.21 7.32 -6.24
N ARG A 218 17.54 7.30 -4.95
CA ARG A 218 17.42 6.12 -4.10
C ARG A 218 17.07 6.47 -2.65
N VAL A 219 16.06 5.79 -2.12
CA VAL A 219 15.56 5.99 -0.77
C VAL A 219 15.22 4.66 -0.11
N ARG A 220 15.52 4.52 1.19
CA ARG A 220 14.99 3.46 2.04
C ARG A 220 13.74 3.95 2.75
N ALA A 221 12.72 3.09 2.89
CA ALA A 221 11.46 3.50 3.47
C ALA A 221 10.79 2.40 4.29
N ARG A 222 10.01 2.81 5.29
CA ARG A 222 9.07 1.99 6.05
C ARG A 222 7.73 2.72 6.11
N VAL A 223 6.65 1.95 6.14
CA VAL A 223 5.29 2.52 6.14
C VAL A 223 4.47 1.89 7.26
N TRP A 224 3.76 2.72 7.98
CA TRP A 224 2.64 2.36 8.83
C TRP A 224 1.36 2.64 8.05
N GLU A 225 0.66 1.57 7.66
CA GLU A 225 -0.58 1.70 6.89
C GLU A 225 -1.80 1.78 7.81
N ARG A 226 -2.69 2.67 7.47
CA ARG A 226 -3.97 2.90 8.15
C ARG A 226 -4.76 1.60 8.30
N GLY A 227 -4.99 1.18 9.54
CA GLY A 227 -5.72 -0.03 9.89
C GLY A 227 -4.96 -1.34 9.69
N ALA A 228 -3.74 -1.32 9.14
CA ALA A 228 -2.93 -2.52 8.91
C ALA A 228 -1.60 -2.52 9.68
N GLY A 229 -1.14 -1.35 10.16
CA GLY A 229 0.12 -1.24 10.89
C GLY A 229 1.35 -1.21 9.99
N ALA A 230 2.50 -1.63 10.53
CA ALA A 230 3.74 -1.71 9.76
C ALA A 230 3.67 -2.83 8.72
N THR A 231 3.76 -2.47 7.43
CA THR A 231 3.70 -3.41 6.31
C THR A 231 5.05 -3.54 5.61
N LEU A 232 5.22 -4.64 4.86
CA LEU A 232 6.49 -4.90 4.15
C LEU A 232 6.67 -3.99 2.94
N ALA A 233 5.59 -3.58 2.27
CA ALA A 233 5.63 -2.66 1.13
C ALA A 233 4.26 -2.01 0.90
N CYS A 234 4.27 -0.70 0.61
CA CYS A 234 3.10 0.10 0.27
C CYS A 234 3.35 0.89 -1.01
N GLY A 235 2.60 0.56 -2.08
CA GLY A 235 2.77 1.20 -3.39
C GLY A 235 2.41 2.69 -3.38
N THR A 236 1.30 3.06 -2.73
CA THR A 236 0.89 4.47 -2.58
C THR A 236 1.86 5.24 -1.68
N GLY A 237 2.44 4.57 -0.66
CA GLY A 237 3.47 5.14 0.20
C GLY A 237 4.77 5.42 -0.56
N ALA A 238 5.21 4.50 -1.43
CA ALA A 238 6.37 4.72 -2.30
C ALA A 238 6.15 5.94 -3.20
N CYS A 239 4.99 6.04 -3.84
CA CYS A 239 4.60 7.19 -4.65
C CYS A 239 4.61 8.50 -3.84
N ALA A 240 4.03 8.50 -2.65
CA ALA A 240 3.98 9.67 -1.78
C ALA A 240 5.37 10.16 -1.36
N ILE A 241 6.29 9.24 -1.05
CA ILE A 241 7.68 9.55 -0.70
C ILE A 241 8.39 10.25 -1.85
N VAL A 242 8.25 9.74 -3.09
CA VAL A 242 8.90 10.34 -4.26
C VAL A 242 8.34 11.72 -4.54
N VAL A 243 7.03 11.89 -4.48
CA VAL A 243 6.38 13.21 -4.65
C VAL A 243 6.85 14.20 -3.58
N ALA A 244 6.84 13.81 -2.31
CA ALA A 244 7.30 14.67 -1.22
C ALA A 244 8.79 15.04 -1.35
N GLY A 245 9.62 14.06 -1.74
CA GLY A 245 11.05 14.26 -1.94
C GLY A 245 11.37 15.18 -3.11
N ALA A 246 10.72 14.98 -4.26
CA ALA A 246 10.89 15.83 -5.43
C ALA A 246 10.36 17.25 -5.17
N HIS A 247 9.20 17.38 -4.51
CA HIS A 247 8.65 18.67 -4.13
C HIS A 247 9.56 19.48 -3.20
N THR A 248 10.26 18.79 -2.30
CA THR A 248 11.19 19.43 -1.33
C THR A 248 12.63 19.49 -1.82
N GLY A 249 12.91 19.09 -3.07
CA GLY A 249 14.25 19.11 -3.68
C GLY A 249 15.22 18.08 -3.10
N ARG A 250 14.72 17.04 -2.42
CA ARG A 250 15.54 15.95 -1.81
C ARG A 250 15.76 14.79 -2.76
N LEU A 251 14.81 14.54 -3.65
CA LEU A 251 14.82 13.42 -4.59
C LEU A 251 14.58 13.90 -6.01
N GLU A 252 15.03 13.10 -6.96
CA GLU A 252 14.65 13.19 -8.36
C GLU A 252 13.19 12.74 -8.56
N ARG A 253 12.69 12.86 -9.80
CA ARG A 253 11.33 12.41 -10.15
C ARG A 253 11.26 10.91 -10.49
N THR A 254 12.40 10.24 -10.67
CA THR A 254 12.52 8.79 -10.87
C THR A 254 13.40 8.22 -9.78
N VAL A 255 12.82 7.40 -8.89
CA VAL A 255 13.48 6.97 -7.66
C VAL A 255 13.22 5.50 -7.38
N GLN A 256 14.25 4.79 -6.97
CA GLN A 256 14.16 3.47 -6.37
C GLN A 256 13.85 3.60 -4.88
N VAL A 257 12.72 3.03 -4.47
CA VAL A 257 12.27 3.00 -3.08
C VAL A 257 12.47 1.60 -2.53
N GLN A 258 13.50 1.43 -1.69
CA GLN A 258 13.78 0.19 -1.00
C GLN A 258 12.88 0.09 0.24
N MET A 259 12.01 -0.90 0.26
CA MET A 259 11.16 -1.25 1.41
C MET A 259 11.54 -2.64 1.95
N PRO A 260 11.10 -3.02 3.16
CA PRO A 260 11.40 -4.36 3.71
C PRO A 260 11.02 -5.51 2.79
N GLY A 261 9.93 -5.39 2.03
CA GLY A 261 9.44 -6.42 1.10
C GLY A 261 10.09 -6.40 -0.29
N GLY A 262 10.88 -5.38 -0.63
CA GLY A 262 11.55 -5.29 -1.94
C GLY A 262 11.75 -3.87 -2.44
N VAL A 263 12.20 -3.77 -3.69
CA VAL A 263 12.42 -2.49 -4.38
C VAL A 263 11.22 -2.17 -5.26
N LEU A 264 10.68 -0.98 -5.08
CA LEU A 264 9.72 -0.37 -5.99
C LEU A 264 10.41 0.80 -6.72
N GLU A 265 10.13 0.96 -8.00
CA GLU A 265 10.56 2.14 -8.74
C GLU A 265 9.35 3.03 -8.99
N VAL A 266 9.50 4.31 -8.68
CA VAL A 266 8.45 5.30 -8.90
C VAL A 266 8.98 6.38 -9.82
N GLU A 267 8.20 6.68 -10.85
CA GLU A 267 8.42 7.80 -11.75
C GLU A 267 7.27 8.80 -11.61
N TRP A 268 7.58 10.04 -11.30
CA TRP A 268 6.64 11.16 -11.41
C TRP A 268 6.93 11.91 -12.71
N SER A 269 6.20 11.56 -13.74
CA SER A 269 6.43 12.05 -15.12
C SER A 269 6.14 13.54 -15.29
N ALA A 270 6.53 14.09 -16.44
CA ALA A 270 6.39 15.51 -16.72
C ALA A 270 4.93 15.97 -16.88
N ASP A 271 4.03 15.05 -17.20
CA ASP A 271 2.57 15.27 -17.29
C ASP A 271 1.83 15.06 -15.96
N ASP A 272 2.59 15.02 -14.85
CA ASP A 272 2.11 14.80 -13.50
C ASP A 272 1.50 13.41 -13.22
N THR A 273 1.70 12.45 -14.11
CA THR A 273 1.28 11.06 -13.87
C THR A 273 2.32 10.32 -13.03
N LEU A 274 1.87 9.59 -12.02
CA LEU A 274 2.71 8.67 -11.26
C LEU A 274 2.67 7.29 -11.89
N TRP A 275 3.87 6.71 -12.07
CA TRP A 275 4.07 5.35 -12.49
C TRP A 275 4.79 4.56 -11.40
N LEU A 276 4.21 3.42 -11.03
CA LEU A 276 4.77 2.50 -10.04
C LEU A 276 5.23 1.21 -10.72
N THR A 277 6.52 0.93 -10.68
CA THR A 277 7.09 -0.31 -11.21
C THR A 277 7.53 -1.22 -10.08
N GLY A 278 7.20 -2.49 -10.20
CA GLY A 278 7.62 -3.52 -9.23
C GLY A 278 7.29 -4.91 -9.73
N ASP A 279 7.80 -5.89 -9.00
CA ASP A 279 7.64 -7.28 -9.36
C ASP A 279 6.30 -7.84 -8.88
N ALA A 280 5.83 -8.88 -9.55
CA ALA A 280 4.72 -9.72 -9.13
C ALA A 280 4.97 -11.16 -9.57
N VAL A 281 4.80 -12.09 -8.65
CA VAL A 281 5.09 -13.51 -8.83
C VAL A 281 3.83 -14.32 -8.60
N LEU A 282 3.51 -15.22 -9.54
CA LEU A 282 2.55 -16.29 -9.31
C LEU A 282 3.30 -17.43 -8.61
N VAL A 283 2.95 -17.68 -7.34
CA VAL A 283 3.69 -18.60 -6.48
C VAL A 283 3.22 -20.04 -6.68
N PHE A 284 1.92 -20.24 -6.67
CA PHE A 284 1.29 -21.55 -6.96
C PHE A 284 -0.20 -21.39 -7.28
N GLU A 285 -0.79 -22.45 -7.83
CA GLU A 285 -2.24 -22.61 -7.95
C GLU A 285 -2.72 -23.78 -7.08
N GLY A 286 -4.00 -23.75 -6.73
CA GLY A 286 -4.60 -24.80 -5.90
C GLY A 286 -6.11 -24.89 -6.04
N VAL A 287 -6.67 -25.87 -5.32
CA VAL A 287 -8.12 -26.08 -5.23
C VAL A 287 -8.53 -26.09 -3.77
N TRP A 288 -9.33 -25.11 -3.38
CA TRP A 288 -9.89 -25.03 -2.04
C TRP A 288 -11.18 -25.84 -1.95
N ARG A 289 -11.23 -26.79 -1.00
CA ARG A 289 -12.30 -27.79 -0.87
C ARG A 289 -13.14 -27.62 0.40
N ALA A 290 -12.96 -26.52 1.14
CA ALA A 290 -13.76 -26.30 2.33
C ALA A 290 -15.24 -26.03 1.98
N THR A 291 -16.15 -26.33 2.90
CA THR A 291 -17.58 -26.00 2.77
C THR A 291 -17.75 -24.50 2.87
N LEU A 292 -18.41 -23.89 1.91
CA LEU A 292 -18.77 -22.47 1.92
C LEU A 292 -19.82 -22.18 2.99
#